data_2ea967300bda2e5c82b45f892c4abf04
#
_entry.id   2ea967300bda2e5c82b45f892c4abf04
#
_cell.length_a   1.000
_cell.length_b   1.000
_cell.length_c   1.000
_cell.angle_alpha   90.00
_cell.angle_beta   90.00
_cell.angle_gamma   90.00
#
_symmetry.space_group_name_H-M   'P 1'
#
loop_
_entity.id
_entity.type
_entity.pdbx_description
1 polymer ?
#
loop_
_entity_poly.entity_id
_entity_poly.type
_entity_poly.pdbx_seq_one_letter_code
_entity_poly.pdbx_strand_id
1 'polypeptide(L)'
;MKRAGLLLLGMLAAVPAWAADLTVSAASSLTESFRELGAAYEKAHPGTKVDFNFAASGVLLQQISRGAPVDVFASADETTMDQAQQQDLLAAGTREVFAVNALWVVAPPQAKATPRTLKDLAGAGVQRIALGNPDSVPVGRYAKGALEAAGLWPSVQGRIITTQNVRQSLDYVARGEVDAGFVYATDAQAMPDRVRRAFAVPVPGRIAYPLAVTKASTQPVEARRFAAFVRSPQGQAILARHGFGKP
;
A
#
# COMPACT_ATOMS: atom_id res chain seq x y z
N MET A 1 44.57 31.60 -54.20
CA MET A 1 44.40 31.50 -52.73
C MET A 1 43.12 30.75 -52.50
N LYS A 2 43.21 29.41 -52.17
CA LYS A 2 42.06 28.53 -51.89
C LYS A 2 41.93 28.41 -50.38
N ARG A 3 40.79 28.86 -49.80
CA ARG A 3 40.45 28.69 -48.39
C ARG A 3 39.75 27.37 -48.22
N ALA A 4 40.38 26.45 -47.54
CA ALA A 4 39.78 25.18 -47.08
C ALA A 4 38.99 25.45 -45.81
N GLY A 5 37.67 25.29 -45.87
CA GLY A 5 36.79 25.36 -44.67
C GLY A 5 36.79 24.00 -43.96
N LEU A 6 37.22 23.97 -42.74
CA LEU A 6 37.21 22.80 -41.83
C LEU A 6 35.83 22.69 -41.18
N LEU A 7 35.02 21.72 -41.60
CA LEU A 7 33.77 21.36 -40.97
C LEU A 7 34.06 20.47 -39.74
N LEU A 8 33.90 21.03 -38.51
CA LEU A 8 33.91 20.27 -37.27
C LEU A 8 32.56 19.56 -37.14
N LEU A 9 32.54 18.28 -37.35
CA LEU A 9 31.42 17.42 -37.04
C LEU A 9 31.42 17.13 -35.51
N GLY A 10 30.55 17.79 -34.77
CA GLY A 10 30.35 17.52 -33.34
C GLY A 10 29.71 16.15 -33.16
N MET A 11 30.47 15.16 -32.70
CA MET A 11 29.98 13.88 -32.22
C MET A 11 29.22 14.11 -30.91
N LEU A 12 27.88 14.10 -30.93
CA LEU A 12 27.09 13.93 -29.73
C LEU A 12 27.36 12.51 -29.20
N ALA A 13 28.16 12.42 -28.17
CA ALA A 13 28.32 11.18 -27.40
C ALA A 13 26.98 10.89 -26.69
N ALA A 14 26.21 9.92 -27.18
CA ALA A 14 25.08 9.36 -26.48
C ALA A 14 25.63 8.68 -25.19
N VAL A 15 25.41 9.32 -24.05
CA VAL A 15 25.68 8.71 -22.76
C VAL A 15 24.74 7.50 -22.64
N PRO A 16 25.24 6.27 -22.42
CA PRO A 16 24.38 5.12 -22.22
C PRO A 16 23.50 5.41 -20.98
N ALA A 17 22.18 5.45 -21.19
CA ALA A 17 21.26 5.47 -20.08
C ALA A 17 21.40 4.09 -19.39
N TRP A 18 22.07 4.07 -18.25
CA TRP A 18 22.16 2.87 -17.42
C TRP A 18 20.75 2.53 -16.99
N ALA A 19 20.31 1.30 -17.30
CA ALA A 19 19.05 0.79 -16.79
C ALA A 19 19.07 0.87 -15.27
N ALA A 20 18.13 1.59 -14.70
CA ALA A 20 17.99 1.70 -13.25
C ALA A 20 16.87 0.75 -12.82
N ASP A 21 17.24 -0.36 -12.18
CA ASP A 21 16.27 -1.24 -11.54
C ASP A 21 15.92 -0.65 -10.18
N LEU A 22 14.65 -0.30 -10.00
CA LEU A 22 14.12 0.32 -8.78
C LEU A 22 13.32 -0.72 -7.99
N THR A 23 13.72 -1.02 -6.77
CA THR A 23 12.98 -1.91 -5.88
C THR A 23 12.04 -1.11 -4.97
N VAL A 24 10.75 -1.36 -5.10
CA VAL A 24 9.69 -0.71 -4.33
C VAL A 24 9.00 -1.71 -3.41
N SER A 25 9.17 -1.57 -2.09
CA SER A 25 8.41 -2.31 -1.08
C SER A 25 7.13 -1.54 -0.72
N ALA A 26 5.98 -2.10 -1.05
CA ALA A 26 4.69 -1.44 -0.89
C ALA A 26 3.67 -2.32 -0.15
N ALA A 27 2.84 -1.68 0.68
CA ALA A 27 1.75 -2.36 1.37
C ALA A 27 0.86 -3.14 0.39
N SER A 28 0.42 -4.34 0.76
CA SER A 28 -0.36 -5.24 -0.11
C SER A 28 -1.65 -4.62 -0.67
N SER A 29 -2.25 -3.66 0.03
CA SER A 29 -3.39 -2.87 -0.47
C SER A 29 -3.07 -1.97 -1.66
N LEU A 30 -1.78 -1.74 -1.95
CA LEU A 30 -1.31 -0.92 -3.07
C LEU A 30 -1.05 -1.73 -4.35
N THR A 31 -1.25 -3.05 -4.32
CA THR A 31 -0.80 -3.97 -5.38
C THR A 31 -1.25 -3.53 -6.77
N GLU A 32 -2.54 -3.30 -6.99
CA GLU A 32 -3.07 -2.96 -8.33
C GLU A 32 -2.65 -1.55 -8.75
N SER A 33 -2.80 -0.58 -7.86
CA SER A 33 -2.47 0.81 -8.14
C SER A 33 -0.97 1.01 -8.40
N PHE A 34 -0.10 0.33 -7.62
CA PHE A 34 1.35 0.46 -7.79
C PHE A 34 1.85 -0.29 -9.03
N ARG A 35 1.24 -1.41 -9.41
CA ARG A 35 1.55 -2.05 -10.71
C ARG A 35 1.21 -1.13 -11.88
N GLU A 36 0.06 -0.44 -11.83
CA GLU A 36 -0.30 0.53 -12.87
C GLU A 36 0.61 1.76 -12.84
N LEU A 37 0.96 2.27 -11.64
CA LEU A 37 1.94 3.35 -11.47
C LEU A 37 3.31 2.97 -12.03
N GLY A 38 3.81 1.76 -11.74
CA GLY A 38 5.07 1.26 -12.25
C GLY A 38 5.09 1.19 -13.77
N ALA A 39 4.07 0.59 -14.38
CA ALA A 39 3.97 0.51 -15.84
C ALA A 39 3.89 1.90 -16.49
N ALA A 40 3.17 2.84 -15.89
CA ALA A 40 3.09 4.21 -16.38
C ALA A 40 4.42 4.96 -16.22
N TYR A 41 5.13 4.71 -15.12
CA TYR A 41 6.45 5.28 -14.85
C TYR A 41 7.50 4.76 -15.84
N GLU A 42 7.59 3.45 -16.03
CA GLU A 42 8.51 2.81 -17.00
C GLU A 42 8.29 3.31 -18.43
N LYS A 43 7.02 3.50 -18.81
CA LYS A 43 6.68 4.08 -20.13
C LYS A 43 7.18 5.53 -20.27
N ALA A 44 7.14 6.31 -19.18
CA ALA A 44 7.60 7.70 -19.19
C ALA A 44 9.13 7.83 -19.04
N HIS A 45 9.79 6.80 -18.50
CA HIS A 45 11.23 6.76 -18.23
C HIS A 45 11.86 5.49 -18.86
N PRO A 46 12.05 5.46 -20.20
CA PRO A 46 12.66 4.32 -20.89
C PRO A 46 14.04 4.00 -20.31
N GLY A 47 14.26 2.72 -19.99
CA GLY A 47 15.49 2.23 -19.36
C GLY A 47 15.41 2.10 -17.84
N THR A 48 14.30 2.49 -17.20
CA THR A 48 14.02 2.19 -15.80
C THR A 48 13.05 1.03 -15.69
N LYS A 49 13.33 0.08 -14.78
CA LYS A 49 12.42 -0.98 -14.38
C LYS A 49 12.02 -0.82 -12.92
N VAL A 50 10.76 -1.10 -12.59
CA VAL A 50 10.24 -1.01 -11.22
C VAL A 50 9.79 -2.39 -10.76
N ASP A 51 10.57 -2.99 -9.87
CA ASP A 51 10.25 -4.26 -9.25
C ASP A 51 9.54 -4.03 -7.90
N PHE A 52 8.42 -4.73 -7.71
CA PHE A 52 7.59 -4.56 -6.52
C PHE A 52 7.66 -5.76 -5.59
N ASN A 53 7.81 -5.47 -4.29
CA ASN A 53 7.60 -6.41 -3.21
C ASN A 53 6.36 -6.00 -2.40
N PHE A 54 5.28 -6.80 -2.48
CA PHE A 54 4.02 -6.52 -1.79
C PHE A 54 3.84 -7.42 -0.57
N ALA A 55 3.72 -6.80 0.62
CA ALA A 55 3.43 -7.51 1.87
C ALA A 55 2.73 -6.56 2.87
N ALA A 56 2.50 -7.01 4.11
CA ALA A 56 2.09 -6.12 5.18
C ALA A 56 3.20 -5.11 5.49
N SER A 57 2.83 -3.85 5.80
CA SER A 57 3.81 -2.79 6.03
C SER A 57 4.83 -3.12 7.11
N GLY A 58 4.40 -3.75 8.24
CA GLY A 58 5.31 -4.16 9.30
C GLY A 58 6.26 -5.29 8.88
N VAL A 59 5.83 -6.19 7.99
CA VAL A 59 6.71 -7.24 7.41
C VAL A 59 7.76 -6.60 6.50
N LEU A 60 7.35 -5.63 5.67
CA LEU A 60 8.26 -4.89 4.80
C LEU A 60 9.29 -4.11 5.62
N LEU A 61 8.85 -3.45 6.70
CA LEU A 61 9.75 -2.76 7.61
C LEU A 61 10.79 -3.72 8.22
N GLN A 62 10.38 -4.92 8.65
CA GLN A 62 11.31 -5.93 9.15
C GLN A 62 12.32 -6.38 8.08
N GLN A 63 11.92 -6.50 6.83
CA GLN A 63 12.83 -6.83 5.72
C GLN A 63 13.86 -5.71 5.52
N ILE A 64 13.40 -4.45 5.47
CA ILE A 64 14.26 -3.27 5.32
C ILE A 64 15.25 -3.17 6.50
N SER A 65 14.80 -3.37 7.74
CA SER A 65 15.66 -3.31 8.94
C SER A 65 16.71 -4.41 8.99
N ARG A 66 16.48 -5.52 8.25
CA ARG A 66 17.43 -6.62 8.08
C ARG A 66 18.33 -6.45 6.84
N GLY A 67 18.28 -5.29 6.18
CA GLY A 67 19.15 -4.97 5.05
C GLY A 67 18.61 -5.39 3.68
N ALA A 68 17.32 -5.66 3.53
CA ALA A 68 16.75 -5.87 2.19
C ALA A 68 17.04 -4.66 1.30
N PRO A 69 17.50 -4.87 0.04
CA PRO A 69 17.81 -3.79 -0.89
C PRO A 69 16.52 -3.18 -1.45
N VAL A 70 16.02 -2.15 -0.77
CA VAL A 70 14.78 -1.45 -1.12
C VAL A 70 15.08 0.01 -1.36
N ASP A 71 14.59 0.57 -2.45
CA ASP A 71 14.78 1.98 -2.79
C ASP A 71 13.64 2.87 -2.29
N VAL A 72 12.39 2.38 -2.40
CA VAL A 72 11.19 3.10 -1.93
C VAL A 72 10.36 2.20 -1.03
N PHE A 73 9.97 2.75 0.12
CA PHE A 73 9.03 2.11 1.04
C PHE A 73 7.71 2.87 1.07
N ALA A 74 6.59 2.18 0.80
CA ALA A 74 5.23 2.72 0.83
C ALA A 74 4.37 1.94 1.84
N SER A 75 3.98 2.61 2.93
CA SER A 75 3.24 2.02 4.04
C SER A 75 1.73 2.33 3.96
N ALA A 76 0.90 1.47 4.55
CA ALA A 76 -0.54 1.68 4.71
C ALA A 76 -0.91 2.32 6.06
N ASP A 77 0.05 2.78 6.84
CA ASP A 77 -0.13 3.60 8.02
C ASP A 77 1.12 4.44 8.34
N GLU A 78 0.91 5.47 9.14
CA GLU A 78 1.99 6.32 9.62
C GLU A 78 2.79 5.66 10.73
N THR A 79 2.17 4.81 11.58
CA THR A 79 2.85 4.11 12.68
C THR A 79 4.06 3.30 12.20
N THR A 80 3.89 2.53 11.12
CA THR A 80 5.01 1.76 10.55
C THR A 80 6.07 2.67 9.94
N MET A 81 5.66 3.79 9.33
CA MET A 81 6.61 4.75 8.77
C MET A 81 7.36 5.52 9.88
N ASP A 82 6.71 5.82 11.01
CA ASP A 82 7.35 6.39 12.19
C ASP A 82 8.42 5.45 12.74
N GLN A 83 8.11 4.15 12.83
CA GLN A 83 9.08 3.14 13.25
C GLN A 83 10.27 3.06 12.29
N ALA A 84 10.04 3.14 10.98
CA ALA A 84 11.13 3.17 9.98
C ALA A 84 12.01 4.42 10.17
N GLN A 85 11.41 5.55 10.46
CA GLN A 85 12.13 6.82 10.70
C GLN A 85 12.92 6.77 12.01
N GLN A 86 12.33 6.24 13.10
CA GLN A 86 12.99 6.06 14.40
C GLN A 86 14.21 5.12 14.32
N GLN A 87 14.15 4.12 13.43
CA GLN A 87 15.25 3.20 13.13
C GLN A 87 16.28 3.77 12.15
N ASP A 88 16.16 5.04 11.75
CA ASP A 88 17.06 5.71 10.79
C ASP A 88 17.15 5.00 9.41
N LEU A 89 16.06 4.38 8.97
CA LEU A 89 16.01 3.63 7.71
C LEU A 89 15.61 4.47 6.50
N LEU A 90 15.15 5.71 6.72
CA LEU A 90 14.63 6.58 5.67
C LEU A 90 15.62 7.69 5.33
N ALA A 91 15.71 8.03 4.04
CA ALA A 91 16.45 9.19 3.59
C ALA A 91 15.76 10.49 4.05
N ALA A 92 16.51 11.39 4.65
CA ALA A 92 15.99 12.62 5.22
C ALA A 92 15.18 13.44 4.20
N GLY A 93 14.03 13.99 4.64
CA GLY A 93 13.18 14.87 3.83
C GLY A 93 12.45 14.17 2.67
N THR A 94 12.34 12.83 2.67
CA THR A 94 11.67 12.09 1.59
C THR A 94 10.33 11.50 1.98
N ARG A 95 10.00 11.50 3.30
CA ARG A 95 8.72 10.99 3.78
C ARG A 95 7.59 11.95 3.41
N GLU A 96 6.57 11.43 2.73
CA GLU A 96 5.40 12.19 2.33
C GLU A 96 4.16 11.31 2.28
N VAL A 97 3.02 11.86 2.71
CA VAL A 97 1.72 11.20 2.53
C VAL A 97 1.29 11.39 1.08
N PHE A 98 0.95 10.31 0.39
CA PHE A 98 0.57 10.35 -1.02
C PHE A 98 -0.90 9.95 -1.27
N ALA A 99 -1.56 9.30 -0.29
CA ALA A 99 -2.95 8.89 -0.40
C ALA A 99 -3.61 8.75 0.98
N VAL A 100 -4.93 8.69 0.99
CA VAL A 100 -5.74 8.29 2.16
C VAL A 100 -6.72 7.19 1.77
N ASN A 101 -7.24 6.47 2.79
CA ASN A 101 -8.16 5.36 2.60
C ASN A 101 -9.24 5.35 3.68
N ALA A 102 -10.16 4.38 3.62
CA ALA A 102 -11.18 4.16 4.63
C ALA A 102 -11.20 2.67 5.04
N LEU A 103 -11.52 2.41 6.31
CA LEU A 103 -11.69 1.05 6.83
C LEU A 103 -13.12 0.57 6.58
N TRP A 104 -13.24 -0.65 6.10
CA TRP A 104 -14.54 -1.28 5.83
C TRP A 104 -14.60 -2.68 6.42
N VAL A 105 -15.81 -3.08 6.81
CA VAL A 105 -16.16 -4.49 6.97
C VAL A 105 -16.78 -4.95 5.66
N VAL A 106 -16.33 -6.12 5.21
CA VAL A 106 -16.86 -6.84 4.06
C VAL A 106 -17.38 -8.22 4.49
N ALA A 107 -18.32 -8.76 3.73
CA ALA A 107 -18.88 -10.10 3.92
C ALA A 107 -18.89 -10.87 2.59
N PRO A 108 -18.99 -12.21 2.62
CA PRO A 108 -19.19 -13.02 1.42
C PRO A 108 -20.43 -12.56 0.64
N PRO A 109 -20.45 -12.64 -0.70
CA PRO A 109 -21.60 -12.22 -1.50
C PRO A 109 -22.88 -12.98 -1.14
N GLN A 110 -22.74 -14.27 -0.80
CA GLN A 110 -23.82 -15.18 -0.45
C GLN A 110 -24.15 -15.20 1.06
N ALA A 111 -23.58 -14.31 1.86
CA ALA A 111 -23.84 -14.27 3.30
C ALA A 111 -25.34 -14.13 3.58
N LYS A 112 -25.89 -15.03 4.42
CA LYS A 112 -27.31 -14.99 4.82
C LYS A 112 -27.68 -13.75 5.61
N ALA A 113 -26.74 -13.24 6.41
CA ALA A 113 -26.85 -12.01 7.14
C ALA A 113 -25.55 -11.20 6.95
N THR A 114 -25.68 -9.94 6.53
CA THR A 114 -24.56 -9.01 6.39
C THR A 114 -24.55 -8.09 7.62
N PRO A 115 -23.48 -8.03 8.41
CA PRO A 115 -23.39 -7.11 9.53
C PRO A 115 -23.52 -5.66 9.04
N ARG A 116 -24.15 -4.79 9.81
CA ARG A 116 -24.38 -3.37 9.48
C ARG A 116 -23.63 -2.42 10.42
N THR A 117 -23.17 -2.94 11.55
CA THR A 117 -22.46 -2.20 12.60
C THR A 117 -21.36 -3.06 13.21
N LEU A 118 -20.41 -2.45 13.92
CA LEU A 118 -19.41 -3.19 14.70
C LEU A 118 -20.06 -4.13 15.74
N LYS A 119 -21.20 -3.73 16.33
CA LYS A 119 -21.91 -4.54 17.31
C LYS A 119 -22.42 -5.86 16.73
N ASP A 120 -22.81 -5.86 15.47
CA ASP A 120 -23.33 -7.08 14.79
C ASP A 120 -22.24 -8.14 14.66
N LEU A 121 -20.95 -7.76 14.67
CA LEU A 121 -19.83 -8.69 14.66
C LEU A 121 -19.75 -9.57 15.93
N ALA A 122 -20.34 -9.11 17.04
CA ALA A 122 -20.49 -9.91 18.25
C ALA A 122 -21.77 -10.77 18.26
N GLY A 123 -22.65 -10.61 17.28
CA GLY A 123 -23.90 -11.37 17.13
C GLY A 123 -23.70 -12.84 16.75
N ALA A 124 -24.74 -13.66 16.92
CA ALA A 124 -24.70 -15.10 16.60
C ALA A 124 -24.47 -15.41 15.11
N GLY A 125 -24.79 -14.45 14.23
CA GLY A 125 -24.63 -14.60 12.77
C GLY A 125 -23.19 -14.47 12.26
N VAL A 126 -22.23 -14.07 13.10
CA VAL A 126 -20.82 -13.91 12.75
C VAL A 126 -19.97 -14.74 13.70
N GLN A 127 -19.37 -15.80 13.19
CA GLN A 127 -18.54 -16.74 13.99
C GLN A 127 -17.05 -16.58 13.69
N ARG A 128 -16.69 -16.18 12.47
CA ARG A 128 -15.30 -16.04 12.02
C ARG A 128 -15.11 -14.68 11.34
N ILE A 129 -14.11 -13.95 11.78
CA ILE A 129 -13.80 -12.60 11.31
C ILE A 129 -12.34 -12.57 10.87
N ALA A 130 -12.07 -12.34 9.58
CA ALA A 130 -10.71 -12.12 9.11
C ALA A 130 -10.21 -10.73 9.52
N LEU A 131 -9.06 -10.71 10.19
CA LEU A 131 -8.42 -9.48 10.65
C LEU A 131 -6.91 -9.62 10.54
N GLY A 132 -6.25 -8.69 9.87
CA GLY A 132 -4.79 -8.65 9.79
C GLY A 132 -4.15 -8.65 11.18
N ASN A 133 -3.03 -9.35 11.36
CA ASN A 133 -2.32 -9.33 12.63
C ASN A 133 -2.02 -7.87 13.06
N PRO A 134 -2.57 -7.37 14.17
CA PRO A 134 -2.38 -5.97 14.58
C PRO A 134 -0.91 -5.59 14.81
N ASP A 135 -0.04 -6.54 15.13
CA ASP A 135 1.37 -6.27 15.38
C ASP A 135 2.15 -5.90 14.10
N SER A 136 1.70 -6.40 12.93
CA SER A 136 2.42 -6.23 11.67
C SER A 136 1.58 -5.70 10.51
N VAL A 137 0.25 -5.74 10.60
CA VAL A 137 -0.67 -5.39 9.51
C VAL A 137 -1.45 -4.12 9.87
N PRO A 138 -1.25 -3.01 9.15
CA PRO A 138 -1.93 -1.74 9.43
C PRO A 138 -3.45 -1.83 9.56
N VAL A 139 -4.15 -2.48 8.63
CA VAL A 139 -5.61 -2.64 8.69
C VAL A 139 -6.04 -3.34 9.98
N GLY A 140 -5.23 -4.26 10.49
CA GLY A 140 -5.49 -4.95 11.77
C GLY A 140 -5.39 -4.01 12.96
N ARG A 141 -4.40 -3.09 12.96
CA ARG A 141 -4.28 -2.04 14.01
C ARG A 141 -5.49 -1.13 14.02
N TYR A 142 -5.90 -0.63 12.85
CA TYR A 142 -7.09 0.21 12.74
C TYR A 142 -8.35 -0.53 13.18
N ALA A 143 -8.53 -1.78 12.76
CA ALA A 143 -9.69 -2.58 13.11
C ALA A 143 -9.75 -2.89 14.62
N LYS A 144 -8.61 -3.30 15.21
CA LYS A 144 -8.51 -3.53 16.65
C LYS A 144 -8.81 -2.26 17.44
N GLY A 145 -8.19 -1.13 17.08
CA GLY A 145 -8.44 0.16 17.74
C GLY A 145 -9.90 0.60 17.65
N ALA A 146 -10.57 0.41 16.51
CA ALA A 146 -12.00 0.71 16.37
C ALA A 146 -12.88 -0.21 17.24
N LEU A 147 -12.56 -1.50 17.34
CA LEU A 147 -13.26 -2.47 18.19
C LEU A 147 -13.03 -2.20 19.68
N GLU A 148 -11.82 -1.80 20.08
CA GLU A 148 -11.49 -1.41 21.45
C GLU A 148 -12.21 -0.11 21.86
N ALA A 149 -12.20 0.90 20.99
CA ALA A 149 -12.92 2.15 21.21
C ALA A 149 -14.44 1.95 21.36
N ALA A 150 -14.99 0.94 20.67
CA ALA A 150 -16.39 0.55 20.80
C ALA A 150 -16.67 -0.40 21.99
N GLY A 151 -15.67 -0.81 22.76
CA GLY A 151 -15.79 -1.79 23.85
C GLY A 151 -16.13 -3.21 23.38
N LEU A 152 -15.91 -3.53 22.11
CA LEU A 152 -16.33 -4.80 21.49
C LEU A 152 -15.21 -5.82 21.35
N TRP A 153 -13.94 -5.42 21.51
CA TRP A 153 -12.81 -6.32 21.33
C TRP A 153 -12.91 -7.61 22.15
N PRO A 154 -13.24 -7.58 23.48
CA PRO A 154 -13.37 -8.80 24.27
C PRO A 154 -14.44 -9.77 23.72
N SER A 155 -15.49 -9.25 23.11
CA SER A 155 -16.62 -10.04 22.60
C SER A 155 -16.32 -10.69 21.25
N VAL A 156 -15.35 -10.17 20.49
CA VAL A 156 -15.04 -10.66 19.12
C VAL A 156 -13.66 -11.30 18.99
N GLN A 157 -12.74 -11.07 19.93
CA GLN A 157 -11.36 -11.56 19.81
C GLN A 157 -11.27 -13.08 19.65
N GLY A 158 -12.14 -13.85 20.27
CA GLY A 158 -12.19 -15.32 20.11
C GLY A 158 -12.72 -15.80 18.76
N ARG A 159 -13.22 -14.88 17.92
CA ARG A 159 -13.72 -15.17 16.55
C ARG A 159 -12.74 -14.71 15.47
N ILE A 160 -11.62 -14.10 15.86
CA ILE A 160 -10.65 -13.53 14.92
C ILE A 160 -9.85 -14.67 14.26
N ILE A 161 -9.88 -14.69 12.96
CA ILE A 161 -8.95 -15.44 12.12
C ILE A 161 -7.88 -14.46 11.66
N THR A 162 -6.71 -14.57 12.26
CA THR A 162 -5.58 -13.67 12.01
C THR A 162 -5.00 -13.91 10.63
N THR A 163 -4.77 -12.85 9.87
CA THR A 163 -4.20 -12.90 8.52
C THR A 163 -2.86 -12.16 8.45
N GLN A 164 -2.02 -12.58 7.49
CA GLN A 164 -0.68 -12.05 7.30
C GLN A 164 -0.65 -10.68 6.60
N ASN A 165 -1.70 -10.33 5.87
CA ASN A 165 -1.90 -9.05 5.20
C ASN A 165 -3.37 -8.88 4.82
N VAL A 166 -3.74 -7.66 4.36
CA VAL A 166 -5.13 -7.34 4.03
C VAL A 166 -5.69 -8.15 2.85
N ARG A 167 -4.83 -8.55 1.90
CA ARG A 167 -5.28 -9.35 0.75
C ARG A 167 -5.68 -10.76 1.17
N GLN A 168 -4.99 -11.36 2.12
CA GLN A 168 -5.41 -12.63 2.69
C GLN A 168 -6.76 -12.49 3.42
N SER A 169 -7.00 -11.38 4.13
CA SER A 169 -8.33 -11.12 4.72
C SER A 169 -9.42 -11.05 3.64
N LEU A 170 -9.16 -10.31 2.56
CA LEU A 170 -10.08 -10.18 1.43
C LEU A 170 -10.35 -11.53 0.77
N ASP A 171 -9.32 -12.34 0.54
CA ASP A 171 -9.43 -13.66 -0.07
C ASP A 171 -10.26 -14.63 0.78
N TYR A 172 -10.09 -14.63 2.10
CA TYR A 172 -10.89 -15.47 3.00
C TYR A 172 -12.38 -15.10 2.94
N VAL A 173 -12.69 -13.79 2.90
CA VAL A 173 -14.07 -13.34 2.70
C VAL A 173 -14.60 -13.75 1.33
N ALA A 174 -13.83 -13.52 0.26
CA ALA A 174 -14.22 -13.82 -1.12
C ALA A 174 -14.49 -15.32 -1.35
N ARG A 175 -13.85 -16.21 -0.57
CA ARG A 175 -14.05 -17.66 -0.62
C ARG A 175 -15.13 -18.15 0.35
N GLY A 176 -15.68 -17.28 1.20
CA GLY A 176 -16.64 -17.67 2.23
C GLY A 176 -16.03 -18.48 3.38
N GLU A 177 -14.73 -18.40 3.58
CA GLU A 177 -14.02 -19.10 4.68
C GLU A 177 -14.26 -18.41 6.03
N VAL A 178 -14.72 -17.15 6.00
CA VAL A 178 -15.10 -16.34 7.16
C VAL A 178 -16.41 -15.61 6.89
N ASP A 179 -17.10 -15.19 7.95
CA ASP A 179 -18.40 -14.52 7.85
C ASP A 179 -18.26 -13.01 7.61
N ALA A 180 -17.16 -12.43 8.03
CA ALA A 180 -16.81 -11.01 7.84
C ALA A 180 -15.28 -10.82 7.81
N GLY A 181 -14.82 -9.68 7.29
CA GLY A 181 -13.42 -9.32 7.33
C GLY A 181 -13.22 -7.81 7.30
N PHE A 182 -12.14 -7.36 7.90
CA PHE A 182 -11.71 -5.98 7.85
C PHE A 182 -10.73 -5.77 6.71
N VAL A 183 -11.06 -4.83 5.82
CA VAL A 183 -10.27 -4.45 4.63
C VAL A 183 -10.33 -2.94 4.43
N TYR A 184 -9.55 -2.41 3.51
CA TYR A 184 -9.73 -1.03 3.08
C TYR A 184 -10.79 -0.91 1.97
N ALA A 185 -11.29 0.30 1.77
CA ALA A 185 -12.24 0.60 0.69
C ALA A 185 -11.70 0.19 -0.68
N THR A 186 -10.41 0.40 -0.92
CA THR A 186 -9.71 0.04 -2.15
C THR A 186 -9.63 -1.47 -2.36
N ASP A 187 -9.45 -2.27 -1.29
CA ASP A 187 -9.45 -3.74 -1.37
C ASP A 187 -10.83 -4.26 -1.77
N ALA A 188 -11.89 -3.72 -1.15
CA ALA A 188 -13.26 -4.08 -1.51
C ALA A 188 -13.60 -3.68 -2.97
N GLN A 189 -13.02 -2.59 -3.46
CA GLN A 189 -13.16 -2.17 -4.86
C GLN A 189 -12.39 -3.09 -5.84
N ALA A 190 -11.29 -3.69 -5.41
CA ALA A 190 -10.52 -4.60 -6.24
C ALA A 190 -11.24 -5.95 -6.51
N MET A 191 -12.24 -6.31 -5.69
CA MET A 191 -13.03 -7.53 -5.84
C MET A 191 -14.55 -7.28 -5.71
N PRO A 192 -15.14 -6.38 -6.53
CA PRO A 192 -16.50 -5.88 -6.32
C PRO A 192 -17.57 -6.98 -6.38
N ASP A 193 -17.36 -8.01 -7.21
CA ASP A 193 -18.28 -9.13 -7.39
C ASP A 193 -18.00 -10.30 -6.43
N ARG A 194 -16.88 -10.25 -5.71
CA ARG A 194 -16.41 -11.34 -4.86
C ARG A 194 -16.63 -11.07 -3.38
N VAL A 195 -16.90 -9.84 -3.00
CA VAL A 195 -17.22 -9.44 -1.63
C VAL A 195 -18.34 -8.40 -1.61
N ARG A 196 -19.14 -8.44 -0.55
CA ARG A 196 -20.17 -7.44 -0.28
C ARG A 196 -19.62 -6.42 0.72
N ARG A 197 -19.62 -5.14 0.36
CA ARG A 197 -19.36 -4.06 1.32
C ARG A 197 -20.47 -4.03 2.36
N ALA A 198 -20.14 -4.23 3.61
CA ALA A 198 -21.12 -4.24 4.71
C ALA A 198 -21.32 -2.82 5.26
N PHE A 199 -20.30 -2.23 5.84
CA PHE A 199 -20.33 -0.86 6.37
C PHE A 199 -18.91 -0.29 6.49
N ALA A 200 -18.82 1.05 6.46
CA ALA A 200 -17.58 1.77 6.76
C ALA A 200 -17.35 1.82 8.28
N VAL A 201 -16.13 1.60 8.71
CA VAL A 201 -15.74 1.62 10.12
C VAL A 201 -15.10 2.96 10.45
N PRO A 202 -15.68 3.76 11.36
CA PRO A 202 -15.05 4.98 11.82
C PRO A 202 -13.72 4.68 12.51
N VAL A 203 -12.68 5.43 12.18
CA VAL A 203 -11.38 5.38 12.85
C VAL A 203 -11.01 6.78 13.35
N PRO A 204 -10.30 6.91 14.47
CA PRO A 204 -9.76 8.19 14.89
C PRO A 204 -8.77 8.73 13.85
N GLY A 205 -8.96 9.97 13.43
CA GLY A 205 -8.11 10.60 12.42
C GLY A 205 -8.34 10.06 11.00
N ARG A 206 -7.27 9.99 10.22
CA ARG A 206 -7.30 9.52 8.83
C ARG A 206 -6.40 8.30 8.64
N ILE A 207 -6.75 7.43 7.71
CA ILE A 207 -5.88 6.34 7.26
C ILE A 207 -4.99 6.89 6.16
N ALA A 208 -3.79 7.32 6.56
CA ALA A 208 -2.81 7.92 5.66
C ALA A 208 -1.82 6.87 5.15
N TYR A 209 -1.45 7.01 3.88
CA TYR A 209 -0.46 6.19 3.20
C TYR A 209 0.80 7.03 2.93
N PRO A 210 1.82 6.93 3.76
CA PRO A 210 3.11 7.57 3.52
C PRO A 210 4.00 6.71 2.61
N LEU A 211 4.87 7.37 1.85
CA LEU A 211 6.02 6.76 1.20
C LEU A 211 7.30 7.51 1.57
N ALA A 212 8.43 6.84 1.44
CA ALA A 212 9.76 7.44 1.60
C ALA A 212 10.80 6.68 0.77
N VAL A 213 11.87 7.36 0.40
CA VAL A 213 13.10 6.73 -0.10
C VAL A 213 13.84 6.13 1.08
N THR A 214 14.36 4.92 0.94
CA THR A 214 15.18 4.31 2.01
C THR A 214 16.58 4.88 2.04
N LYS A 215 17.21 4.88 3.21
CA LYS A 215 18.60 5.33 3.37
C LYS A 215 19.60 4.41 2.66
N ALA A 216 19.27 3.12 2.55
CA ALA A 216 20.07 2.10 1.87
C ALA A 216 19.85 2.04 0.35
N SER A 217 19.04 2.94 -0.22
CA SER A 217 18.79 2.97 -1.66
C SER A 217 20.09 3.09 -2.46
N THR A 218 20.25 2.20 -3.44
CA THR A 218 21.34 2.26 -4.41
C THR A 218 21.01 3.15 -5.61
N GLN A 219 19.73 3.57 -5.74
CA GLN A 219 19.20 4.40 -6.81
C GLN A 219 18.49 5.67 -6.26
N PRO A 220 19.12 6.48 -5.38
CA PRO A 220 18.41 7.52 -4.62
C PRO A 220 17.82 8.63 -5.49
N VAL A 221 18.39 8.90 -6.65
CA VAL A 221 17.87 9.91 -7.59
C VAL A 221 16.59 9.39 -8.25
N GLU A 222 16.62 8.15 -8.76
CA GLU A 222 15.50 7.52 -9.41
C GLU A 222 14.35 7.22 -8.44
N ALA A 223 14.68 6.78 -7.22
CA ALA A 223 13.71 6.60 -6.13
C ALA A 223 12.94 7.89 -5.82
N ARG A 224 13.63 9.04 -5.77
CA ARG A 224 12.99 10.37 -5.59
C ARG A 224 12.09 10.74 -6.78
N ARG A 225 12.51 10.41 -8.00
CA ARG A 225 11.69 10.64 -9.21
C ARG A 225 10.43 9.81 -9.19
N PHE A 226 10.53 8.53 -8.84
CA PHE A 226 9.36 7.66 -8.68
C PHE A 226 8.43 8.16 -7.59
N ALA A 227 8.94 8.55 -6.43
CA ALA A 227 8.15 9.13 -5.34
C ALA A 227 7.43 10.42 -5.79
N ALA A 228 8.10 11.28 -6.55
CA ALA A 228 7.49 12.47 -7.13
C ALA A 228 6.43 12.12 -8.19
N PHE A 229 6.64 11.08 -9.00
CA PHE A 229 5.67 10.61 -9.99
C PHE A 229 4.40 10.09 -9.32
N VAL A 230 4.50 9.31 -8.24
CA VAL A 230 3.33 8.84 -7.45
C VAL A 230 2.46 10.02 -7.01
N ARG A 231 3.05 11.16 -6.69
CA ARG A 231 2.36 12.37 -6.24
C ARG A 231 1.99 13.34 -7.37
N SER A 232 2.45 13.09 -8.59
CA SER A 232 2.11 13.89 -9.75
C SER A 232 0.61 13.83 -10.09
N PRO A 233 0.07 14.76 -10.89
CA PRO A 233 -1.31 14.69 -11.35
C PRO A 233 -1.65 13.34 -12.01
N GLN A 234 -0.72 12.76 -12.78
CA GLN A 234 -0.90 11.45 -13.41
C GLN A 234 -0.94 10.34 -12.38
N GLY A 235 0.00 10.31 -11.43
CA GLY A 235 0.02 9.31 -10.35
C GLY A 235 -1.22 9.39 -9.48
N GLN A 236 -1.66 10.60 -9.13
CA GLN A 236 -2.87 10.82 -8.35
C GLN A 236 -4.14 10.40 -9.10
N ALA A 237 -4.19 10.58 -10.43
CA ALA A 237 -5.30 10.09 -11.25
C ALA A 237 -5.36 8.54 -11.26
N ILE A 238 -4.21 7.86 -11.29
CA ILE A 238 -4.14 6.40 -11.16
C ILE A 238 -4.67 5.97 -9.78
N LEU A 239 -4.15 6.54 -8.71
CA LEU A 239 -4.58 6.22 -7.34
C LEU A 239 -6.10 6.43 -7.15
N ALA A 240 -6.64 7.53 -7.68
CA ALA A 240 -8.08 7.83 -7.60
C ALA A 240 -8.95 6.77 -8.32
N ARG A 241 -8.50 6.24 -9.48
CA ARG A 241 -9.21 5.14 -10.17
C ARG A 241 -9.27 3.88 -9.32
N HIS A 242 -8.26 3.63 -8.51
CA HIS A 242 -8.22 2.51 -7.57
C HIS A 242 -8.91 2.82 -6.22
N GLY A 243 -9.59 3.96 -6.09
CA GLY A 243 -10.41 4.31 -4.93
C GLY A 243 -9.64 4.98 -3.78
N PHE A 244 -8.38 5.36 -3.97
CA PHE A 244 -7.65 6.15 -2.98
C PHE A 244 -8.11 7.60 -2.99
N GLY A 245 -8.22 8.20 -1.79
CA GLY A 245 -8.43 9.62 -1.61
C GLY A 245 -7.12 10.40 -1.69
N LYS A 246 -7.24 11.71 -1.98
CA LYS A 246 -6.09 12.65 -1.92
C LYS A 246 -5.66 12.85 -0.47
N PRO A 247 -4.35 13.08 -0.22
CA PRO A 247 -3.80 13.34 1.11
C PRO A 247 -4.35 14.59 1.78
#